data_91d543478ccb9cdf9cf46ec9e913a649
#
_entry.id   91d543478ccb9cdf9cf46ec9e913a649
#
_cell.length_a   1.000
_cell.length_b   1.000
_cell.length_c   1.000
_cell.angle_alpha   90.00
_cell.angle_beta   90.00
_cell.angle_gamma   90.00
#
_symmetry.space_group_name_H-M   'P 1'
#
loop_
_entity.id
_entity.type
_entity.pdbx_description
1 polymer ?
#
loop_
_entity_poly.entity_id
_entity_poly.type
_entity_poly.pdbx_seq_one_letter_code
_entity_poly.pdbx_strand_id
1 'polypeptide(L)'
;MPKLGAVTPILRMFDIAKAREFYLGFLGFEVRFEHRFDDNAPLYMGIARDGCELHLSEHHGDGSPGTHIRIEAVDITDLHRELTAKKYRFNRPGLETTPWQTKEVTVIDPFGNQLTFYEPSQI
;
A
#
# COMPACT_ATOMS: atom_id res chain seq x y z
N MET A 1 -3.83 3.65 -32.42
CA MET A 1 -4.69 4.27 -31.39
C MET A 1 -4.07 4.04 -30.02
N PRO A 2 -3.65 5.10 -29.32
CA PRO A 2 -3.11 4.92 -27.97
C PRO A 2 -4.18 4.42 -27.01
N LYS A 3 -3.75 3.67 -26.00
CA LYS A 3 -4.62 3.14 -24.95
C LYS A 3 -3.85 3.16 -23.64
N LEU A 4 -4.41 3.80 -22.62
CA LEU A 4 -3.79 3.85 -21.30
C LEU A 4 -4.08 2.55 -20.54
N GLY A 5 -3.15 2.15 -19.69
CA GLY A 5 -3.28 0.94 -18.87
C GLY A 5 -3.35 1.27 -17.38
N ALA A 6 -2.94 0.31 -16.56
CA ALA A 6 -2.96 0.47 -15.12
C ALA A 6 -1.99 1.55 -14.65
N VAL A 7 -2.30 2.16 -13.52
CA VAL A 7 -1.44 3.13 -12.86
C VAL A 7 -0.63 2.41 -11.78
N THR A 8 0.67 2.70 -11.70
CA THR A 8 1.52 2.16 -10.64
C THR A 8 2.00 3.31 -9.76
N PRO A 9 1.50 3.42 -8.53
CA PRO A 9 1.96 4.46 -7.61
C PRO A 9 3.40 4.20 -7.17
N ILE A 10 4.17 5.27 -7.02
CA ILE A 10 5.51 5.21 -6.45
C ILE A 10 5.44 5.92 -5.10
N LEU A 11 5.67 5.17 -4.03
CA LEU A 11 5.60 5.69 -2.66
C LEU A 11 7.00 5.84 -2.10
N ARG A 12 7.24 6.95 -1.40
CA ARG A 12 8.53 7.20 -0.79
C ARG A 12 8.71 6.37 0.47
N MET A 13 9.89 5.77 0.64
CA MET A 13 10.28 5.08 1.85
C MET A 13 11.64 5.58 2.33
N PHE A 14 11.89 5.48 3.64
CA PHE A 14 13.13 5.93 4.27
C PHE A 14 13.84 4.83 5.05
N ASP A 15 13.23 3.65 5.19
CA ASP A 15 13.78 2.54 5.96
C ASP A 15 13.26 1.24 5.35
N ILE A 16 14.18 0.45 4.78
CA ILE A 16 13.81 -0.77 4.06
C ILE A 16 13.19 -1.81 4.99
N ALA A 17 13.77 -1.98 6.19
CA ALA A 17 13.25 -2.97 7.14
C ALA A 17 11.83 -2.64 7.59
N LYS A 18 11.54 -1.37 7.87
CA LYS A 18 10.19 -0.94 8.24
C LYS A 18 9.22 -1.04 7.08
N ALA A 19 9.67 -0.74 5.86
CA ALA A 19 8.84 -0.91 4.68
C ALA A 19 8.45 -2.37 4.48
N ARG A 20 9.41 -3.29 4.61
CA ARG A 20 9.14 -4.72 4.50
C ARG A 20 8.19 -5.21 5.59
N GLU A 21 8.39 -4.77 6.83
CA GLU A 21 7.50 -5.14 7.93
C GLU A 21 6.06 -4.73 7.64
N PHE A 22 5.86 -3.51 7.15
CA PHE A 22 4.52 -2.99 6.87
C PHE A 22 3.91 -3.61 5.61
N TYR A 23 4.59 -3.51 4.47
CA TYR A 23 4.01 -3.91 3.20
C TYR A 23 3.98 -5.41 3.00
N LEU A 24 5.01 -6.13 3.41
CA LEU A 24 5.06 -7.58 3.26
C LEU A 24 4.47 -8.29 4.47
N GLY A 25 4.87 -7.91 5.67
CA GLY A 25 4.42 -8.57 6.88
C GLY A 25 2.97 -8.27 7.23
N PHE A 26 2.60 -7.00 7.25
CA PHE A 26 1.26 -6.58 7.65
C PHE A 26 0.26 -6.64 6.48
N LEU A 27 0.59 -6.03 5.33
CA LEU A 27 -0.33 -5.96 4.21
C LEU A 27 -0.32 -7.18 3.30
N GLY A 28 0.68 -8.06 3.41
CA GLY A 28 0.71 -9.29 2.64
C GLY A 28 1.13 -9.14 1.18
N PHE A 29 1.82 -8.05 0.83
CA PHE A 29 2.39 -7.90 -0.50
C PHE A 29 3.64 -8.77 -0.64
N GLU A 30 4.01 -9.07 -1.87
CA GLU A 30 5.22 -9.82 -2.19
C GLU A 30 6.15 -8.98 -3.05
N VAL A 31 7.46 -9.16 -2.87
CA VAL A 31 8.46 -8.46 -3.69
C VAL A 31 8.45 -9.05 -5.09
N ARG A 32 8.34 -8.18 -6.10
CA ARG A 32 8.46 -8.57 -7.50
C ARG A 32 9.86 -8.32 -8.03
N PHE A 33 10.48 -7.22 -7.64
CA PHE A 33 11.86 -6.91 -8.03
C PHE A 33 12.45 -5.89 -7.06
N GLU A 34 13.78 -5.85 -7.03
CA GLU A 34 14.55 -4.83 -6.35
C GLU A 34 15.62 -4.31 -7.30
N HIS A 35 15.89 -3.01 -7.24
CA HIS A 35 16.90 -2.40 -8.09
C HIS A 35 17.69 -1.36 -7.33
N ARG A 36 19.03 -1.43 -7.46
CA ARG A 36 19.97 -0.40 -7.04
C ARG A 36 20.91 -0.13 -8.19
N PHE A 37 21.26 1.13 -8.40
CA PHE A 37 22.24 1.44 -9.44
C PHE A 37 23.64 0.97 -9.07
N ASP A 38 23.95 0.91 -7.77
CA ASP A 38 25.14 0.27 -7.21
C ASP A 38 24.85 -0.17 -5.78
N ASP A 39 25.80 -0.85 -5.12
CA ASP A 39 25.60 -1.47 -3.82
C ASP A 39 25.20 -0.48 -2.71
N ASN A 40 25.58 0.79 -2.86
CA ASN A 40 25.28 1.83 -1.86
C ASN A 40 24.20 2.79 -2.31
N ALA A 41 23.64 2.59 -3.51
CA ALA A 41 22.60 3.46 -4.03
C ALA A 41 21.26 3.20 -3.32
N PRO A 42 20.35 4.18 -3.31
CA PRO A 42 18.99 3.98 -2.82
C PRO A 42 18.29 2.82 -3.52
N LEU A 43 17.45 2.12 -2.78
CA LEU A 43 16.70 0.99 -3.28
C LEU A 43 15.40 1.45 -3.95
N TYR A 44 15.08 0.84 -5.08
CA TYR A 44 13.79 0.91 -5.74
C TYR A 44 13.20 -0.49 -5.76
N MET A 45 11.98 -0.67 -5.26
CA MET A 45 11.40 -1.99 -5.08
C MET A 45 9.97 -2.02 -5.62
N GLY A 46 9.67 -3.04 -6.41
CA GLY A 46 8.29 -3.31 -6.83
C GLY A 46 7.68 -4.41 -5.99
N ILE A 47 6.46 -4.18 -5.51
CA ILE A 47 5.71 -5.14 -4.71
C ILE A 47 4.31 -5.30 -5.29
N ALA A 48 3.69 -6.45 -5.05
CA ALA A 48 2.33 -6.68 -5.52
C ALA A 48 1.57 -7.64 -4.60
N ARG A 49 0.27 -7.44 -4.54
CA ARG A 49 -0.68 -8.38 -3.94
C ARG A 49 -1.87 -8.44 -4.88
N ASP A 50 -2.22 -9.68 -5.30
CA ASP A 50 -3.22 -9.89 -6.34
C ASP A 50 -2.85 -9.06 -7.58
N GLY A 51 -3.75 -8.28 -8.12
CA GLY A 51 -3.46 -7.40 -9.25
C GLY A 51 -2.99 -6.01 -8.86
N CYS A 52 -2.76 -5.74 -7.58
CA CYS A 52 -2.35 -4.42 -7.09
C CYS A 52 -0.83 -4.34 -7.00
N GLU A 53 -0.22 -3.48 -7.83
CA GLU A 53 1.22 -3.27 -7.82
C GLU A 53 1.56 -1.88 -7.31
N LEU A 54 2.52 -1.82 -6.40
CA LEU A 54 3.04 -0.58 -5.84
C LEU A 54 4.56 -0.60 -5.97
N HIS A 55 5.16 0.57 -6.16
CA HIS A 55 6.61 0.71 -6.11
C HIS A 55 6.99 1.53 -4.88
N LEU A 56 8.07 1.12 -4.22
CA LEU A 56 8.61 1.79 -3.04
C LEU A 56 10.01 2.29 -3.38
N SER A 57 10.29 3.55 -3.10
CA SER A 57 11.55 4.16 -3.50
C SER A 57 12.20 4.94 -2.37
N GLU A 58 13.51 4.71 -2.19
CA GLU A 58 14.35 5.53 -1.32
C GLU A 58 14.90 6.76 -2.05
N HIS A 59 14.70 6.86 -3.37
CA HIS A 59 15.27 7.95 -4.17
C HIS A 59 14.60 9.28 -3.85
N HIS A 60 15.40 10.29 -3.60
CA HIS A 60 14.91 11.66 -3.47
C HIS A 60 14.26 12.09 -4.79
N GLY A 61 13.04 12.61 -4.69
CA GLY A 61 12.28 13.03 -5.87
C GLY A 61 11.27 12.00 -6.37
N ASP A 62 11.37 10.75 -5.91
CA ASP A 62 10.39 9.71 -6.24
C ASP A 62 9.29 9.70 -5.17
N GLY A 63 8.15 10.26 -5.52
CA GLY A 63 7.03 10.37 -4.59
C GLY A 63 7.30 11.39 -3.48
N SER A 64 6.24 11.79 -2.81
CA SER A 64 6.31 12.69 -1.66
C SER A 64 5.82 11.97 -0.42
N PRO A 65 6.46 12.16 0.75
CA PRO A 65 5.89 11.63 1.99
C PRO A 65 4.48 12.17 2.21
N GLY A 66 3.61 11.35 2.79
CA GLY A 66 2.23 11.76 3.04
C GLY A 66 1.29 11.58 1.86
N THR A 67 1.71 10.86 0.83
CA THR A 67 0.86 10.54 -0.31
C THR A 67 -0.32 9.66 0.14
N HIS A 68 -1.51 9.95 -0.39
CA HIS A 68 -2.70 9.16 -0.11
C HIS A 68 -3.15 8.46 -1.40
N ILE A 69 -3.26 7.14 -1.35
CA ILE A 69 -3.75 6.35 -2.49
C ILE A 69 -4.99 5.56 -2.08
N ARG A 70 -5.83 5.28 -3.07
CA ARG A 70 -7.05 4.49 -2.88
C ARG A 70 -6.92 3.21 -3.70
N ILE A 71 -7.22 2.09 -3.06
CA ILE A 71 -7.10 0.77 -3.68
C ILE A 71 -8.45 0.07 -3.55
N GLU A 72 -9.05 -0.28 -4.68
CA GLU A 72 -10.30 -1.04 -4.65
C GLU A 72 -10.03 -2.44 -4.14
N ALA A 73 -10.90 -2.91 -3.25
CA ALA A 73 -10.80 -4.23 -2.67
C ALA A 73 -12.12 -4.98 -2.82
N VAL A 74 -12.04 -6.27 -3.07
CA VAL A 74 -13.20 -7.16 -3.02
C VAL A 74 -13.18 -7.86 -1.67
N ASP A 75 -14.34 -7.97 -1.03
CA ASP A 75 -14.48 -8.59 0.30
C ASP A 75 -13.64 -7.85 1.36
N ILE A 76 -13.91 -6.58 1.50
CA ILE A 76 -13.15 -5.72 2.41
C ILE A 76 -13.35 -6.08 3.88
N THR A 77 -14.47 -6.69 4.23
CA THR A 77 -14.72 -7.16 5.60
C THR A 77 -13.72 -8.25 5.97
N ASP A 78 -13.40 -9.13 5.02
CA ASP A 78 -12.41 -10.17 5.24
C ASP A 78 -10.99 -9.60 5.29
N LEU A 79 -10.70 -8.61 4.47
CA LEU A 79 -9.42 -7.90 4.54
C LEU A 79 -9.23 -7.26 5.92
N HIS A 80 -10.26 -6.57 6.43
CA HIS A 80 -10.22 -5.97 7.76
C HIS A 80 -9.96 -7.03 8.84
N ARG A 81 -10.63 -8.18 8.73
CA ARG A 81 -10.43 -9.29 9.68
C ARG A 81 -8.99 -9.81 9.62
N GLU A 82 -8.45 -9.96 8.41
CA GLU A 82 -7.06 -10.41 8.20
C GLU A 82 -6.07 -9.45 8.87
N LEU A 83 -6.22 -8.15 8.62
CA LEU A 83 -5.31 -7.15 9.18
C LEU A 83 -5.43 -7.07 10.70
N THR A 84 -6.65 -7.13 11.23
CA THR A 84 -6.88 -7.11 12.68
C THR A 84 -6.26 -8.32 13.36
N ALA A 85 -6.34 -9.50 12.73
CA ALA A 85 -5.81 -10.73 13.29
C ALA A 85 -4.28 -10.71 13.44
N LYS A 86 -3.58 -9.91 12.65
CA LYS A 86 -2.12 -9.80 12.73
C LYS A 86 -1.64 -9.04 13.96
N LYS A 87 -2.52 -8.30 14.63
CA LYS A 87 -2.21 -7.53 15.85
C LYS A 87 -0.98 -6.66 15.70
N TYR A 88 -0.86 -6.01 14.54
CA TYR A 88 0.25 -5.13 14.24
C TYR A 88 0.18 -3.90 15.14
N ARG A 89 1.25 -3.64 15.89
CA ARG A 89 1.21 -2.60 16.95
C ARG A 89 1.08 -1.17 16.42
N PHE A 90 1.43 -0.94 15.16
CA PHE A 90 1.46 0.41 14.58
C PHE A 90 0.24 0.76 13.74
N ASN A 91 -0.64 -0.19 13.48
CA ASN A 91 -1.87 0.06 12.72
C ASN A 91 -2.98 -0.83 13.23
N ARG A 92 -4.06 -0.20 13.67
CA ARG A 92 -5.28 -0.90 14.10
C ARG A 92 -6.46 -0.26 13.35
N PRO A 93 -6.55 -0.50 12.04
CA PRO A 93 -7.56 0.17 11.24
C PRO A 93 -8.97 -0.30 11.57
N GLY A 94 -9.91 0.66 11.55
CA GLY A 94 -11.33 0.35 11.62
C GLY A 94 -11.90 0.09 10.24
N LEU A 95 -13.05 -0.59 10.21
CA LEU A 95 -13.84 -0.72 9.00
C LEU A 95 -14.95 0.32 9.06
N GLU A 96 -14.94 1.26 8.14
CA GLU A 96 -15.87 2.38 8.14
C GLU A 96 -16.86 2.26 6.98
N THR A 97 -18.12 2.65 7.24
CA THR A 97 -19.11 2.85 6.19
C THR A 97 -19.24 4.35 5.97
N THR A 98 -19.00 4.77 4.73
CA THR A 98 -18.96 6.20 4.40
C THR A 98 -20.32 6.72 3.93
N PRO A 99 -20.55 8.06 4.00
CA PRO A 99 -21.76 8.65 3.44
C PRO A 99 -21.87 8.49 1.91
N TRP A 100 -20.76 8.25 1.21
CA TRP A 100 -20.74 8.04 -0.24
C TRP A 100 -20.82 6.57 -0.63
N GLN A 101 -21.33 5.74 0.29
CA GLN A 101 -21.68 4.35 0.02
C GLN A 101 -20.50 3.46 -0.32
N THR A 102 -19.41 3.59 0.42
CA THR A 102 -18.30 2.66 0.39
C THR A 102 -18.03 2.14 1.80
N LYS A 103 -17.42 0.96 1.87
CA LYS A 103 -16.77 0.49 3.09
C LYS A 103 -15.29 0.69 2.92
N GLU A 104 -14.62 1.21 3.92
CA GLU A 104 -13.22 1.60 3.81
C GLU A 104 -12.39 1.16 5.00
N VAL A 105 -11.15 0.79 4.71
CA VAL A 105 -10.13 0.50 5.72
C VAL A 105 -8.91 1.32 5.35
N THR A 106 -8.47 2.21 6.23
CA THR A 106 -7.30 3.07 5.98
C THR A 106 -6.16 2.66 6.89
N VAL A 107 -4.98 2.49 6.30
CA VAL A 107 -3.74 2.25 7.02
C VAL A 107 -2.74 3.33 6.70
N ILE A 108 -1.80 3.55 7.62
CA ILE A 108 -0.74 4.57 7.47
C ILE A 108 0.59 3.84 7.58
N ASP A 109 1.45 3.98 6.56
CA ASP A 109 2.74 3.32 6.57
C ASP A 109 3.74 4.06 7.49
N PRO A 110 4.93 3.49 7.73
CA PRO A 110 5.91 4.11 8.63
C PRO A 110 6.40 5.48 8.18
N PHE A 111 6.10 5.90 6.96
CA PHE A 111 6.60 7.13 6.37
C PHE A 111 5.52 8.19 6.21
N GLY A 112 4.31 7.90 6.69
CA GLY A 112 3.18 8.82 6.62
C GLY A 112 2.32 8.68 5.37
N ASN A 113 2.61 7.72 4.48
CA ASN A 113 1.74 7.48 3.33
C ASN A 113 0.48 6.77 3.80
N GLN A 114 -0.67 7.16 3.23
CA GLN A 114 -1.97 6.58 3.57
C GLN A 114 -2.46 5.70 2.43
N LEU A 115 -2.92 4.51 2.78
CA LEU A 115 -3.56 3.59 1.84
C LEU A 115 -4.97 3.34 2.32
N THR A 116 -5.96 3.72 1.50
CA THR A 116 -7.37 3.46 1.78
C THR A 116 -7.85 2.36 0.86
N PHE A 117 -8.13 1.20 1.44
CA PHE A 117 -8.80 0.13 0.72
C PHE A 117 -10.30 0.40 0.78
N TYR A 118 -10.98 0.28 -0.36
CA TYR A 118 -12.40 0.58 -0.40
C TYR A 118 -13.15 -0.42 -1.26
N GLU A 119 -14.41 -0.63 -0.90
CA GLU A 119 -15.34 -1.47 -1.67
C GLU A 119 -16.68 -0.74 -1.73
N PRO A 120 -17.24 -0.53 -2.92
CA PRO A 120 -18.57 0.07 -3.00
C PRO A 120 -19.59 -0.78 -2.26
N SER A 121 -20.43 -0.13 -1.46
CA SER A 121 -21.52 -0.83 -0.78
C SER A 121 -22.57 -1.21 -1.80
N GLN A 122 -23.03 -2.46 -1.72
CA GLN A 122 -24.15 -2.89 -2.54
C GLN A 122 -25.45 -2.42 -1.89
N ILE A 123 -26.31 -1.89 -2.73
CA ILE A 123 -27.62 -1.40 -2.31
C ILE A 123 -28.67 -2.40 -2.74
#